data_99b0e1dcbee361606fb84ae682dcb32c
#
_entry.id   99b0e1dcbee361606fb84ae682dcb32c
#
_cell.length_a   1.000
_cell.length_b   1.000
_cell.length_c   1.000
_cell.angle_alpha   90.00
_cell.angle_beta   90.00
_cell.angle_gamma   90.00
#
_symmetry.space_group_name_H-M   'P 1'
#
loop_
_entity.id
_entity.type
_entity.pdbx_description
1 polymer ?
#
loop_
_entity_poly.entity_id
_entity_poly.type
_entity_poly.pdbx_seq_one_letter_code
_entity_poly.pdbx_strand_id
1 'polypeptide(L)'
;MGYLDQEALTELLEMEAVPVCNTLASLLGRNARATVTELGETDMEALAEYLPHFNVVIEAERTAEGLRVPQLYVFDRADMVKISNFIMGLPVNTESPLDEIALSTLKEVASQCMGAAMDDLGDFLGREMGEVLTRVTAFDSAERILDTISRWDKVPH
;
A
#
# COMPACT_ATOMS: atom_id res chain seq x y z
N MET A 1 20.75 7.30 1.05
CA MET A 1 20.81 5.84 1.26
C MET A 1 21.93 5.25 0.41
N GLY A 2 22.79 4.42 0.98
CA GLY A 2 23.88 3.80 0.26
C GLY A 2 23.41 2.68 -0.68
N TYR A 3 24.26 2.30 -1.62
CA TYR A 3 23.97 1.25 -2.60
C TYR A 3 23.59 -0.09 -1.94
N LEU A 4 24.32 -0.51 -0.91
CA LEU A 4 24.06 -1.75 -0.18
C LEU A 4 22.72 -1.70 0.53
N ASP A 5 22.33 -0.53 1.06
CA ASP A 5 21.05 -0.34 1.73
C ASP A 5 19.89 -0.47 0.74
N GLN A 6 20.06 -0.02 -0.50
CA GLN A 6 19.05 -0.17 -1.55
C GLN A 6 18.85 -1.64 -1.94
N GLU A 7 19.93 -2.40 -2.07
CA GLU A 7 19.83 -3.84 -2.34
C GLU A 7 19.11 -4.58 -1.22
N ALA A 8 19.50 -4.32 0.03
CA ALA A 8 18.88 -4.94 1.20
C ALA A 8 17.40 -4.58 1.30
N LEU A 9 17.05 -3.32 1.06
CA LEU A 9 15.67 -2.87 1.10
C LEU A 9 14.84 -3.48 -0.03
N THR A 10 15.41 -3.61 -1.23
CA THR A 10 14.74 -4.28 -2.35
C THR A 10 14.43 -5.73 -2.01
N GLU A 11 15.38 -6.46 -1.43
CA GLU A 11 15.16 -7.84 -1.00
C GLU A 11 14.07 -7.95 0.05
N LEU A 12 14.06 -7.06 1.03
CA LEU A 12 13.01 -7.04 2.06
C LEU A 12 11.62 -6.76 1.47
N LEU A 13 11.53 -5.82 0.53
CA LEU A 13 10.27 -5.51 -0.14
C LEU A 13 9.78 -6.68 -1.00
N GLU A 14 10.67 -7.37 -1.69
CA GLU A 14 10.32 -8.57 -2.45
C GLU A 14 9.85 -9.72 -1.54
N MET A 15 10.48 -9.88 -0.38
CA MET A 15 10.04 -10.83 0.63
C MET A 15 8.66 -10.47 1.20
N GLU A 16 8.42 -9.19 1.45
CA GLU A 16 7.12 -8.69 1.89
C GLU A 16 6.03 -8.93 0.83
N ALA A 17 6.38 -8.82 -0.44
CA ALA A 17 5.44 -9.03 -1.54
C ALA A 17 4.91 -10.47 -1.62
N VAL A 18 5.67 -11.47 -1.19
CA VAL A 18 5.24 -12.88 -1.25
C VAL A 18 3.97 -13.13 -0.42
N PRO A 19 3.92 -12.81 0.88
CA PRO A 19 2.68 -13.00 1.65
C PRO A 19 1.53 -12.12 1.18
N VAL A 20 1.81 -10.92 0.71
CA VAL A 20 0.79 -10.04 0.10
C VAL A 20 0.17 -10.72 -1.12
N CYS A 21 0.99 -11.23 -2.03
CA CYS A 21 0.51 -11.92 -3.23
C CYS A 21 -0.22 -13.22 -2.91
N ASN A 22 0.24 -13.98 -1.93
CA ASN A 22 -0.44 -15.20 -1.48
C ASN A 22 -1.82 -14.88 -0.91
N THR A 23 -1.94 -13.84 -0.13
CA THR A 23 -3.22 -13.40 0.44
C THR A 23 -4.17 -12.92 -0.66
N LEU A 24 -3.69 -12.12 -1.60
CA LEU A 24 -4.48 -11.67 -2.75
C LEU A 24 -4.92 -12.84 -3.62
N ALA A 25 -4.03 -13.78 -3.90
CA ALA A 25 -4.35 -14.97 -4.68
C ALA A 25 -5.48 -15.78 -4.03
N SER A 26 -5.43 -15.93 -2.70
CA SER A 26 -6.46 -16.62 -1.93
C SER A 26 -7.82 -15.89 -2.02
N LEU A 27 -7.82 -14.58 -1.90
CA LEU A 27 -9.04 -13.77 -1.96
C LEU A 27 -9.62 -13.68 -3.37
N LEU A 28 -8.77 -13.61 -4.39
CA LEU A 28 -9.19 -13.47 -5.78
C LEU A 28 -9.38 -14.80 -6.50
N GLY A 29 -8.91 -15.91 -5.92
CA GLY A 29 -8.93 -17.22 -6.57
C GLY A 29 -8.01 -17.29 -7.78
N ARG A 30 -6.99 -16.46 -7.87
CA ARG A 30 -6.04 -16.36 -8.99
C ARG A 30 -4.63 -16.12 -8.47
N ASN A 31 -3.64 -16.55 -9.24
CA ASN A 31 -2.25 -16.27 -8.91
C ASN A 31 -1.95 -14.77 -9.01
N ALA A 32 -1.19 -14.27 -8.06
CA ALA A 32 -0.73 -12.90 -8.03
C ALA A 32 0.80 -12.88 -7.88
N ARG A 33 1.44 -11.92 -8.54
CA ARG A 33 2.89 -11.70 -8.46
C ARG A 33 3.16 -10.22 -8.31
N ALA A 34 4.22 -9.89 -7.60
CA ALA A 34 4.70 -8.51 -7.48
C ALA A 34 6.22 -8.49 -7.55
N THR A 35 6.75 -7.51 -8.25
CA THR A 35 8.19 -7.25 -8.30
C THR A 35 8.44 -5.79 -8.02
N VAL A 36 9.60 -5.48 -7.43
CA VAL A 36 10.03 -4.10 -7.25
C VAL A 36 10.64 -3.63 -8.57
N THR A 37 10.00 -2.67 -9.22
CA THR A 37 10.46 -2.13 -10.49
C THR A 37 11.43 -0.97 -10.32
N GLU A 38 11.25 -0.18 -9.28
CA GLU A 38 12.09 0.97 -8.99
C GLU A 38 12.09 1.24 -7.48
N LEU A 39 13.24 1.57 -6.93
CA LEU A 39 13.39 1.97 -5.54
C LEU A 39 14.38 3.12 -5.47
N GLY A 40 14.06 4.15 -4.71
CA GLY A 40 14.96 5.28 -4.51
C GLY A 40 14.38 6.29 -3.54
N GLU A 41 15.15 7.33 -3.31
CA GLU A 41 14.72 8.49 -2.54
C GLU A 41 14.17 9.54 -3.51
N THR A 42 13.17 10.28 -3.06
CA THR A 42 12.56 11.32 -3.89
C THR A 42 12.11 12.48 -3.02
N ASP A 43 11.92 13.64 -3.64
CA ASP A 43 11.29 14.79 -3.00
C ASP A 43 9.85 14.96 -3.50
N MET A 44 9.15 15.93 -2.91
CA MET A 44 7.74 16.18 -3.22
C MET A 44 7.52 16.56 -4.67
N GLU A 45 8.42 17.36 -5.24
CA GLU A 45 8.33 17.81 -6.62
C GLU A 45 8.49 16.67 -7.62
N ALA A 46 9.50 15.84 -7.42
CA ALA A 46 9.75 14.67 -8.26
C ALA A 46 8.66 13.61 -8.09
N LEU A 47 8.16 13.42 -6.87
CA LEU A 47 7.11 12.45 -6.58
C LEU A 47 5.83 12.74 -7.37
N ALA A 48 5.47 14.00 -7.54
CA ALA A 48 4.26 14.41 -8.27
C ALA A 48 4.20 13.83 -9.69
N GLU A 49 5.35 13.62 -10.34
CA GLU A 49 5.43 13.08 -11.69
C GLU A 49 5.08 11.59 -11.78
N TYR A 50 5.22 10.86 -10.67
CA TYR A 50 4.95 9.43 -10.61
C TYR A 50 3.53 9.08 -10.19
N LEU A 51 2.79 10.03 -9.65
CA LEU A 51 1.47 9.76 -9.09
C LEU A 51 0.38 9.74 -10.16
N PRO A 52 -0.51 8.74 -10.15
CA PRO A 52 -1.64 8.71 -11.07
C PRO A 52 -2.62 9.85 -10.76
N HIS A 53 -3.30 10.35 -11.79
CA HIS A 53 -4.27 11.43 -11.65
C HIS A 53 -5.47 11.03 -10.81
N PHE A 54 -6.08 9.88 -11.14
CA PHE A 54 -7.13 9.28 -10.32
C PHE A 54 -6.53 8.13 -9.51
N ASN A 55 -6.64 8.21 -8.20
CA ASN A 55 -5.94 7.27 -7.34
C ASN A 55 -6.72 6.91 -6.09
N VAL A 56 -6.34 5.79 -5.51
CA VAL A 56 -6.77 5.36 -4.17
C VAL A 56 -5.52 5.34 -3.29
N VAL A 57 -5.60 6.02 -2.17
CA VAL A 57 -4.50 6.15 -1.23
C VAL A 57 -4.87 5.44 0.07
N ILE A 58 -3.97 4.58 0.52
CA ILE A 58 -4.08 3.93 1.82
C ILE A 58 -3.01 4.52 2.72
N GLU A 59 -3.44 5.16 3.80
CA GLU A 59 -2.57 5.68 4.84
C GLU A 59 -2.43 4.62 5.93
N ALA A 60 -1.20 4.34 6.34
CA ALA A 60 -0.91 3.34 7.35
C ALA A 60 0.23 3.80 8.25
N GLU A 61 0.35 3.15 9.39
CA GLU A 61 1.46 3.33 10.31
C GLU A 61 2.08 1.97 10.59
N ARG A 62 3.35 1.82 10.23
CA ARG A 62 4.12 0.61 10.48
C ARG A 62 4.86 0.75 11.81
N THR A 63 4.80 -0.29 12.63
CA THR A 63 5.49 -0.31 13.91
C THR A 63 6.50 -1.46 13.96
N ALA A 64 7.66 -1.19 14.51
CA ALA A 64 8.72 -2.15 14.75
C ALA A 64 9.49 -1.73 16.02
N GLU A 65 9.42 -2.54 17.05
CA GLU A 65 10.14 -2.31 18.32
C GLU A 65 9.99 -0.88 18.89
N GLY A 66 8.78 -0.36 18.86
CA GLY A 66 8.47 0.98 19.37
C GLY A 66 8.68 2.12 18.38
N LEU A 67 9.31 1.86 17.25
CA LEU A 67 9.41 2.84 16.18
C LEU A 67 8.11 2.86 15.38
N ARG A 68 7.69 4.06 14.96
CA ARG A 68 6.50 4.25 14.15
C ARG A 68 6.89 4.98 12.88
N VAL A 69 6.52 4.40 11.74
CA VAL A 69 6.84 4.95 10.43
C VAL A 69 5.57 5.09 9.62
N PRO A 70 5.24 6.29 9.15
CA PRO A 70 4.08 6.46 8.27
C PRO A 70 4.35 5.80 6.92
N GLN A 71 3.31 5.16 6.40
CA GLN A 71 3.33 4.50 5.09
C GLN A 71 2.21 5.05 4.23
N LEU A 72 2.47 5.20 2.95
CA LEU A 72 1.48 5.61 1.99
C LEU A 72 1.51 4.66 0.81
N TYR A 73 0.39 4.04 0.52
CA TYR A 73 0.22 3.17 -0.63
C TYR A 73 -0.68 3.87 -1.64
N VAL A 74 -0.19 4.05 -2.85
CA VAL A 74 -0.92 4.75 -3.90
C VAL A 74 -1.20 3.79 -5.04
N PHE A 75 -2.47 3.67 -5.42
CA PHE A 75 -2.91 2.76 -6.47
C PHE A 75 -3.67 3.52 -7.53
N ASP A 76 -3.62 3.04 -8.75
CA ASP A 76 -4.50 3.51 -9.81
C ASP A 76 -5.95 3.16 -9.48
N ARG A 77 -6.85 4.14 -9.62
CA ARG A 77 -8.25 3.97 -9.27
C ARG A 77 -8.92 2.85 -10.04
N ALA A 78 -8.65 2.75 -11.34
CA ALA A 78 -9.28 1.73 -12.18
C ALA A 78 -8.97 0.31 -11.69
N ASP A 79 -7.73 0.08 -11.26
CA ASP A 79 -7.31 -1.22 -10.71
C ASP A 79 -8.04 -1.53 -9.40
N MET A 80 -8.19 -0.53 -8.54
CA MET A 80 -8.88 -0.70 -7.26
C MET A 80 -10.39 -0.93 -7.45
N VAL A 81 -11.01 -0.29 -8.42
CA VAL A 81 -12.42 -0.53 -8.77
C VAL A 81 -12.60 -1.99 -9.20
N LYS A 82 -11.72 -2.51 -10.04
CA LYS A 82 -11.77 -3.91 -10.48
C LYS A 82 -11.64 -4.89 -9.32
N ILE A 83 -10.69 -4.65 -8.44
CA ILE A 83 -10.46 -5.51 -7.26
C ILE A 83 -11.67 -5.48 -6.33
N SER A 84 -12.17 -4.30 -6.02
CA SER A 84 -13.35 -4.12 -5.17
C SER A 84 -14.57 -4.85 -5.74
N ASN A 85 -14.86 -4.65 -7.03
CA ASN A 85 -15.99 -5.32 -7.68
C ASN A 85 -15.84 -6.83 -7.67
N PHE A 86 -14.65 -7.32 -7.96
CA PHE A 86 -14.39 -8.76 -7.96
C PHE A 86 -14.67 -9.38 -6.57
N ILE A 87 -14.18 -8.76 -5.53
CA ILE A 87 -14.33 -9.25 -4.15
C ILE A 87 -15.79 -9.19 -3.70
N MET A 88 -16.52 -8.14 -4.09
CA MET A 88 -17.93 -7.98 -3.75
C MET A 88 -18.88 -8.83 -4.63
N GLY A 89 -18.33 -9.58 -5.59
CA GLY A 89 -19.16 -10.39 -6.51
C GLY A 89 -19.93 -9.57 -7.54
N LEU A 90 -19.50 -8.35 -7.80
CA LEU A 90 -20.10 -7.46 -8.79
C LEU A 90 -19.43 -7.62 -10.18
N PRO A 91 -20.10 -7.22 -11.27
CA PRO A 91 -19.45 -7.21 -12.58
C PRO A 91 -18.18 -6.37 -12.58
N VAL A 92 -17.10 -6.92 -13.13
CA VAL A 92 -15.81 -6.24 -13.14
C VAL A 92 -15.80 -5.17 -14.23
N ASN A 93 -15.71 -3.92 -13.83
CA ASN A 93 -15.59 -2.77 -14.72
C ASN A 93 -14.76 -1.68 -14.04
N THR A 94 -14.48 -0.59 -14.74
CA THR A 94 -13.68 0.52 -14.22
C THR A 94 -14.51 1.77 -13.90
N GLU A 95 -15.82 1.70 -14.07
CA GLU A 95 -16.73 2.84 -13.96
C GLU A 95 -17.54 2.87 -12.68
N SER A 96 -17.55 1.78 -11.90
CA SER A 96 -18.27 1.75 -10.63
C SER A 96 -17.72 2.81 -9.67
N PRO A 97 -18.58 3.50 -8.91
CA PRO A 97 -18.12 4.45 -7.92
C PRO A 97 -17.40 3.73 -6.77
N LEU A 98 -16.38 4.37 -6.23
CA LEU A 98 -15.73 3.92 -4.99
C LEU A 98 -16.46 4.55 -3.81
N ASP A 99 -17.59 3.96 -3.47
CA ASP A 99 -18.39 4.37 -2.32
C ASP A 99 -17.78 3.87 -1.00
N GLU A 100 -18.44 4.16 0.09
CA GLU A 100 -18.01 3.78 1.43
C GLU A 100 -17.82 2.27 1.59
N ILE A 101 -18.70 1.49 0.98
CA ILE A 101 -18.64 0.02 1.02
C ILE A 101 -17.42 -0.48 0.25
N ALA A 102 -17.18 0.05 -0.94
CA ALA A 102 -16.03 -0.30 -1.76
C ALA A 102 -14.71 0.05 -1.06
N LEU A 103 -14.61 1.23 -0.48
CA LEU A 103 -13.42 1.65 0.26
C LEU A 103 -13.19 0.81 1.51
N SER A 104 -14.24 0.44 2.23
CA SER A 104 -14.15 -0.46 3.38
C SER A 104 -13.68 -1.86 2.97
N THR A 105 -14.15 -2.36 1.83
CA THR A 105 -13.72 -3.63 1.26
C THR A 105 -12.23 -3.60 0.94
N LEU A 106 -11.76 -2.56 0.28
CA LEU A 106 -10.34 -2.38 -0.04
C LEU A 106 -9.48 -2.28 1.22
N LYS A 107 -9.96 -1.59 2.24
CA LYS A 107 -9.27 -1.49 3.52
C LYS A 107 -9.10 -2.86 4.18
N GLU A 108 -10.16 -3.67 4.18
CA GLU A 108 -10.12 -5.02 4.75
C GLU A 108 -9.11 -5.92 4.01
N VAL A 109 -9.15 -5.89 2.68
CA VAL A 109 -8.20 -6.65 1.84
C VAL A 109 -6.76 -6.22 2.14
N ALA A 110 -6.51 -4.93 2.16
CA ALA A 110 -5.18 -4.40 2.45
C ALA A 110 -4.73 -4.75 3.87
N SER A 111 -5.63 -4.71 4.84
CA SER A 111 -5.33 -5.10 6.24
C SER A 111 -4.90 -6.56 6.33
N GLN A 112 -5.58 -7.45 5.63
CA GLN A 112 -5.22 -8.88 5.59
C GLN A 112 -3.87 -9.09 4.92
N CYS A 113 -3.62 -8.42 3.79
CA CYS A 113 -2.35 -8.51 3.08
C CYS A 113 -1.19 -8.02 3.94
N MET A 114 -1.33 -6.87 4.56
CA MET A 114 -0.26 -6.27 5.35
C MET A 114 -0.06 -7.01 6.68
N GLY A 115 -1.12 -7.55 7.27
CA GLY A 115 -1.02 -8.42 8.44
C GLY A 115 -0.16 -9.65 8.15
N ALA A 116 -0.42 -10.34 7.05
CA ALA A 116 0.38 -11.48 6.61
C ALA A 116 1.83 -11.09 6.33
N ALA A 117 2.05 -9.95 5.67
CA ALA A 117 3.39 -9.46 5.37
C ALA A 117 4.17 -9.14 6.64
N MET A 118 3.55 -8.50 7.63
CA MET A 118 4.21 -8.14 8.89
C MET A 118 4.53 -9.37 9.73
N ASP A 119 3.67 -10.37 9.75
CA ASP A 119 3.93 -11.64 10.44
C ASP A 119 5.17 -12.34 9.85
N ASP A 120 5.22 -12.48 8.53
CA ASP A 120 6.35 -13.13 7.85
C ASP A 120 7.65 -12.34 8.01
N LEU A 121 7.59 -11.03 7.84
CA LEU A 121 8.76 -10.17 7.96
C LEU A 121 9.28 -10.14 9.40
N GLY A 122 8.37 -10.09 10.38
CA GLY A 122 8.71 -10.17 11.80
C GLY A 122 9.39 -11.47 12.17
N ASP A 123 8.87 -12.60 11.68
CA ASP A 123 9.47 -13.92 11.87
C ASP A 123 10.88 -13.99 11.27
N PHE A 124 11.06 -13.48 10.06
CA PHE A 124 12.36 -13.45 9.40
C PHE A 124 13.38 -12.60 10.14
N LEU A 125 12.97 -11.41 10.60
CA LEU A 125 13.87 -10.48 11.30
C LEU A 125 14.01 -10.79 12.78
N GLY A 126 13.21 -11.70 13.34
CA GLY A 126 13.19 -11.97 14.78
C GLY A 126 12.69 -10.80 15.59
N ARG A 127 11.78 -10.00 15.06
CA ARG A 127 11.25 -8.79 15.68
C ARG A 127 9.73 -8.75 15.57
N GLU A 128 9.10 -8.14 16.56
CA GLU A 128 7.66 -7.88 16.50
C GLU A 128 7.41 -6.70 15.57
N MET A 129 6.60 -6.91 14.53
CA MET A 129 6.24 -5.90 13.55
C MET A 129 4.73 -5.88 13.34
N GLY A 130 4.20 -4.70 13.05
CA GLY A 130 2.80 -4.52 12.76
C GLY A 130 2.56 -3.34 11.83
N GLU A 131 1.38 -3.29 11.27
CA GLU A 131 0.95 -2.17 10.46
C GLU A 131 -0.55 -1.96 10.65
N VAL A 132 -0.92 -0.73 10.96
CA VAL A 132 -2.31 -0.33 11.12
C VAL A 132 -2.69 0.58 9.97
N LEU A 133 -3.72 0.21 9.24
CA LEU A 133 -4.27 1.04 8.18
C LEU A 133 -5.24 2.03 8.80
N THR A 134 -4.95 3.31 8.67
CA THR A 134 -5.70 4.38 9.30
C THR A 134 -6.78 4.96 8.41
N ARG A 135 -6.54 5.01 7.09
CA ARG A 135 -7.47 5.65 6.16
C ARG A 135 -7.30 5.12 4.75
N VAL A 136 -8.43 4.98 4.05
CA VAL A 136 -8.47 4.72 2.61
C VAL A 136 -9.28 5.82 1.96
N THR A 137 -8.70 6.50 0.98
CA THR A 137 -9.33 7.65 0.31
C THR A 137 -9.12 7.57 -1.19
N ALA A 138 -10.15 7.90 -1.96
CA ALA A 138 -10.04 8.08 -3.39
C ALA A 138 -9.85 9.57 -3.70
N PHE A 139 -8.81 9.89 -4.48
CA PHE A 139 -8.50 11.24 -4.89
C PHE A 139 -8.60 11.38 -6.41
N ASP A 140 -8.92 12.55 -6.86
CA ASP A 140 -8.99 12.93 -8.27
C ASP A 140 -7.81 13.81 -8.72
N SER A 141 -6.81 13.95 -7.85
CA SER A 141 -5.65 14.81 -8.08
C SER A 141 -4.43 14.33 -7.30
N ALA A 142 -3.28 14.36 -7.94
CA ALA A 142 -2.00 14.07 -7.27
C ALA A 142 -1.68 15.09 -6.17
N GLU A 143 -2.14 16.33 -6.30
CA GLU A 143 -1.90 17.38 -5.31
C GLU A 143 -2.43 17.03 -3.93
N ARG A 144 -3.56 16.33 -3.85
CA ARG A 144 -4.13 15.90 -2.56
C ARG A 144 -3.26 14.88 -1.84
N ILE A 145 -2.57 14.02 -2.60
CA ILE A 145 -1.59 13.10 -2.02
C ILE A 145 -0.43 13.88 -1.42
N LEU A 146 0.08 14.86 -2.15
CA LEU A 146 1.18 15.70 -1.68
C LEU A 146 0.80 16.49 -0.43
N ASP A 147 -0.43 16.98 -0.35
CA ASP A 147 -0.95 17.65 0.85
C ASP A 147 -0.97 16.69 2.05
N THR A 148 -1.36 15.45 1.84
CA THR A 148 -1.35 14.41 2.89
C THR A 148 0.06 14.18 3.43
N ILE A 149 1.04 14.04 2.53
CA ILE A 149 2.45 13.84 2.92
C ILE A 149 2.99 15.07 3.65
N SER A 150 2.66 16.26 3.18
CA SER A 150 3.09 17.52 3.81
C SER A 150 2.62 17.64 5.25
N ARG A 151 1.46 17.10 5.58
CA ARG A 151 0.95 17.10 6.96
C ARG A 151 1.77 16.21 7.89
N TRP A 152 2.41 15.16 7.38
CA TRP A 152 3.25 14.29 8.19
C TRP A 152 4.51 15.00 8.70
N ASP A 153 5.08 15.89 7.91
CA ASP A 153 6.27 16.66 8.29
C ASP A 153 6.00 17.63 9.46
N LYS A 154 4.74 17.93 9.71
CA LYS A 154 4.32 18.87 10.78
C LYS A 154 4.01 18.16 12.10
N VAL A 155 4.01 16.83 12.10
CA VAL A 155 3.75 16.04 13.30
C VAL A 155 5.07 15.72 14.00
N PRO A 156 5.22 16.03 15.28
CA PRO A 156 6.44 15.67 16.03
C PRO A 156 6.61 14.14 16.05
N HIS A 157 7.81 13.72 15.72
CA HIS A 157 8.19 12.30 15.73
C HIS A 157 8.82 11.90 17.06
#